data_903ef02174b78ee3b1e422f6f71ff668
#
_entry.id   903ef02174b78ee3b1e422f6f71ff668
#
_cell.length_a   1.000
_cell.length_b   1.000
_cell.length_c   1.000
_cell.angle_alpha   90.00
_cell.angle_beta   90.00
_cell.angle_gamma   90.00
#
_symmetry.space_group_name_H-M   'P 1'
#
loop_
_entity.id
_entity.type
_entity.pdbx_description
1 polymer ?
#
loop_
_entity_poly.entity_id
_entity_poly.type
_entity_poly.pdbx_seq_one_letter_code
_entity_poly.pdbx_strand_id
1 'polypeptide(L)'
;MWSDRHVVLGVSGGIASYKSCFLARLLTEAGARVDVVMTRSAAEFVRPVTFEALTGRPVLSSLWERDGALAHVRWGQQADLILVAPATAQLIARMAQGLADDALTALLLASTAPIVLAPAMNDEMFAHPQTRANLACLRERGISIVGPETGALAEGPSDRPGRMSEPATILAHAARRLSMGGPLDGKRVVVPLQDKRAVAGAILDAVEQLLG
;
A
#
# COMPACT_ATOMS: atom_id res chain seq x y z
N MET A 1 6.14 -15.64 4.07
CA MET A 1 6.35 -14.18 4.27
C MET A 1 5.06 -13.47 4.72
N TRP A 2 3.93 -13.72 4.04
CA TRP A 2 2.65 -13.06 4.34
C TRP A 2 1.79 -13.77 5.38
N SER A 3 2.06 -15.07 5.62
CA SER A 3 1.31 -15.86 6.61
C SER A 3 1.32 -15.18 7.96
N ASP A 4 0.11 -15.04 8.54
CA ASP A 4 -0.17 -14.40 9.83
C ASP A 4 0.18 -12.90 9.93
N ARG A 5 0.63 -12.27 8.84
CA ARG A 5 0.87 -10.82 8.85
C ARG A 5 -0.45 -10.06 8.83
N HIS A 6 -0.55 -9.08 9.72
CA HIS A 6 -1.66 -8.15 9.74
C HIS A 6 -1.37 -6.97 8.82
N VAL A 7 -2.09 -6.92 7.70
CA VAL A 7 -1.99 -5.82 6.72
C VAL A 7 -3.26 -4.98 6.79
N VAL A 8 -3.10 -3.69 6.95
CA VAL A 8 -4.21 -2.73 6.79
C VAL A 8 -4.14 -2.15 5.38
N LEU A 9 -5.21 -2.33 4.61
CA LEU A 9 -5.37 -1.75 3.29
C LEU A 9 -6.24 -0.50 3.36
N GLY A 10 -5.63 0.67 3.22
CA GLY A 10 -6.32 1.95 3.08
C GLY A 10 -6.72 2.21 1.63
N VAL A 11 -7.98 2.56 1.40
CA VAL A 11 -8.52 2.85 0.07
C VAL A 11 -9.06 4.27 0.05
N SER A 12 -8.46 5.16 -0.75
CA SER A 12 -8.98 6.51 -0.96
C SER A 12 -9.73 6.65 -2.29
N GLY A 13 -10.55 7.71 -2.41
CA GLY A 13 -11.51 7.86 -3.49
C GLY A 13 -10.88 8.26 -4.83
N GLY A 14 -10.78 7.32 -5.74
CA GLY A 14 -10.35 7.51 -7.11
C GLY A 14 -10.70 6.31 -7.98
N ILE A 15 -10.73 6.49 -9.30
CA ILE A 15 -11.09 5.41 -10.23
C ILE A 15 -10.23 4.15 -10.01
N ALA A 16 -8.96 4.31 -9.64
CA ALA A 16 -8.04 3.20 -9.38
C ALA A 16 -8.44 2.30 -8.18
N SER A 17 -9.48 2.67 -7.40
CA SER A 17 -9.99 1.87 -6.27
C SER A 17 -10.40 0.44 -6.67
N TYR A 18 -10.81 0.22 -7.93
CA TYR A 18 -11.11 -1.14 -8.42
C TYR A 18 -9.87 -2.06 -8.36
N LYS A 19 -8.66 -1.52 -8.58
CA LYS A 19 -7.41 -2.29 -8.48
C LYS A 19 -7.12 -2.73 -7.05
N SER A 20 -7.61 -2.01 -6.06
CA SER A 20 -7.46 -2.37 -4.65
C SER A 20 -8.21 -3.65 -4.29
N CYS A 21 -9.27 -3.99 -5.04
CA CYS A 21 -9.94 -5.28 -4.89
C CYS A 21 -9.02 -6.44 -5.29
N PHE A 22 -8.26 -6.29 -6.38
CA PHE A 22 -7.26 -7.28 -6.79
C PHE A 22 -6.11 -7.37 -5.78
N LEU A 23 -5.67 -6.21 -5.24
CA LEU A 23 -4.63 -6.18 -4.21
C LEU A 23 -5.10 -6.87 -2.93
N ALA A 24 -6.33 -6.62 -2.47
CA ALA A 24 -6.93 -7.29 -1.32
C ALA A 24 -6.95 -8.81 -1.51
N ARG A 25 -7.37 -9.28 -2.70
CA ARG A 25 -7.37 -10.70 -3.05
C ARG A 25 -5.95 -11.30 -3.02
N LEU A 26 -4.98 -10.65 -3.66
CA LEU A 26 -3.59 -11.12 -3.68
C LEU A 26 -3.00 -11.25 -2.28
N LEU A 27 -3.26 -10.29 -1.39
CA LEU A 27 -2.82 -10.32 0.00
C LEU A 27 -3.46 -11.47 0.77
N THR A 28 -4.77 -11.67 0.61
CA THR A 28 -5.52 -12.77 1.26
C THR A 28 -5.06 -14.13 0.76
N GLU A 29 -4.88 -14.31 -0.55
CA GLU A 29 -4.35 -15.55 -1.15
C GLU A 29 -2.91 -15.83 -0.72
N ALA A 30 -2.13 -14.80 -0.45
CA ALA A 30 -0.77 -14.95 0.11
C ALA A 30 -0.76 -15.31 1.61
N GLY A 31 -1.93 -15.36 2.28
CA GLY A 31 -2.10 -15.75 3.68
C GLY A 31 -2.05 -14.59 4.67
N ALA A 32 -2.10 -13.33 4.23
CA ALA A 32 -2.19 -12.19 5.12
C ALA A 32 -3.58 -12.03 5.73
N ARG A 33 -3.64 -11.54 6.97
CA ARG A 33 -4.85 -11.02 7.57
C ARG A 33 -5.04 -9.58 7.09
N VAL A 34 -6.07 -9.34 6.26
CA VAL A 34 -6.31 -8.04 5.64
C VAL A 34 -7.51 -7.35 6.26
N ASP A 35 -7.27 -6.23 6.95
CA ASP A 35 -8.32 -5.29 7.36
C ASP A 35 -8.35 -4.11 6.41
N VAL A 36 -9.55 -3.67 6.01
CA VAL A 36 -9.72 -2.61 5.02
C VAL A 36 -10.31 -1.36 5.65
N VAL A 37 -9.70 -0.21 5.37
CA VAL A 37 -10.20 1.11 5.80
C VAL A 37 -10.47 1.95 4.56
N MET A 38 -11.68 2.47 4.44
CA MET A 38 -12.09 3.25 3.27
C MET A 38 -12.40 4.69 3.65
N THR A 39 -11.97 5.63 2.80
CA THR A 39 -12.53 6.99 2.88
C THR A 39 -13.97 7.00 2.34
N ARG A 40 -14.76 7.98 2.77
CA ARG A 40 -16.12 8.17 2.23
C ARG A 40 -16.13 8.24 0.70
N SER A 41 -15.16 8.96 0.10
CA SER A 41 -15.06 9.06 -1.35
C SER A 41 -14.70 7.74 -2.03
N ALA A 42 -14.01 6.81 -1.36
CA ALA A 42 -13.71 5.51 -1.93
C ALA A 42 -14.98 4.67 -2.14
N ALA A 43 -15.96 4.81 -1.25
CA ALA A 43 -17.24 4.09 -1.32
C ALA A 43 -18.13 4.50 -2.52
N GLU A 44 -17.83 5.63 -3.16
CA GLU A 44 -18.47 6.03 -4.42
C GLU A 44 -17.97 5.23 -5.63
N PHE A 45 -16.75 4.67 -5.56
CA PHE A 45 -16.15 3.87 -6.63
C PHE A 45 -16.30 2.37 -6.40
N VAL A 46 -16.11 1.92 -5.16
CA VAL A 46 -16.22 0.50 -4.78
C VAL A 46 -16.92 0.43 -3.42
N ARG A 47 -17.96 -0.41 -3.32
CA ARG A 47 -18.71 -0.54 -2.07
C ARG A 47 -17.93 -1.37 -1.03
N PRO A 48 -18.06 -1.05 0.27
CA PRO A 48 -17.43 -1.81 1.36
C PRO A 48 -17.66 -3.32 1.27
N VAL A 49 -18.89 -3.75 0.92
CA VAL A 49 -19.27 -5.16 0.78
C VAL A 49 -18.36 -5.94 -0.18
N THR A 50 -17.77 -5.28 -1.18
CA THR A 50 -16.83 -5.94 -2.10
C THR A 50 -15.56 -6.38 -1.35
N PHE A 51 -15.02 -5.52 -0.51
CA PHE A 51 -13.85 -5.84 0.30
C PHE A 51 -14.18 -6.83 1.41
N GLU A 52 -15.35 -6.74 2.03
CA GLU A 52 -15.82 -7.70 3.03
C GLU A 52 -15.90 -9.12 2.44
N ALA A 53 -16.43 -9.25 1.22
CA ALA A 53 -16.47 -10.52 0.52
C ALA A 53 -15.09 -11.08 0.16
N LEU A 54 -14.11 -10.20 -0.15
CA LEU A 54 -12.75 -10.60 -0.53
C LEU A 54 -11.89 -10.98 0.67
N THR A 55 -12.07 -10.31 1.81
CA THR A 55 -11.21 -10.49 2.99
C THR A 55 -11.86 -11.33 4.08
N GLY A 56 -13.17 -11.55 4.03
CA GLY A 56 -13.97 -12.19 5.09
C GLY A 56 -14.05 -11.33 6.37
N ARG A 57 -13.78 -10.03 6.29
CA ARG A 57 -13.65 -9.13 7.44
C ARG A 57 -14.41 -7.83 7.21
N PRO A 58 -14.95 -7.20 8.28
CA PRO A 58 -15.65 -5.93 8.16
C PRO A 58 -14.72 -4.81 7.69
N VAL A 59 -15.28 -3.87 6.93
CA VAL A 59 -14.57 -2.68 6.45
C VAL A 59 -14.84 -1.51 7.40
N LEU A 60 -13.78 -0.80 7.80
CA LEU A 60 -13.90 0.43 8.57
C LEU A 60 -14.10 1.62 7.60
N SER A 61 -15.28 2.23 7.63
CA SER A 61 -15.63 3.37 6.77
C SER A 61 -15.78 4.69 7.55
N SER A 62 -15.99 4.61 8.86
CA SER A 62 -16.23 5.77 9.70
C SER A 62 -15.67 5.59 11.12
N LEU A 63 -15.22 6.68 11.74
CA LEU A 63 -14.84 6.71 13.15
C LEU A 63 -16.05 6.51 14.09
N TRP A 64 -17.27 6.71 13.57
CA TRP A 64 -18.53 6.72 14.34
C TRP A 64 -19.31 5.40 14.21
N GLU A 65 -18.76 4.40 13.56
CA GLU A 65 -19.30 3.03 13.56
C GLU A 65 -19.15 2.38 14.94
N ARG A 66 -19.98 1.37 15.22
CA ARG A 66 -20.14 0.76 16.56
C ARG A 66 -18.82 0.36 17.23
N ASP A 67 -17.82 -0.10 16.45
CA ASP A 67 -16.48 -0.45 16.92
C ASP A 67 -15.39 0.50 16.38
N GLY A 68 -15.79 1.53 15.64
CA GLY A 68 -14.88 2.43 14.91
C GLY A 68 -14.09 3.37 15.81
N ALA A 69 -14.68 3.78 16.94
CA ALA A 69 -14.09 4.79 17.82
C ALA A 69 -12.67 4.45 18.32
N LEU A 70 -12.32 3.17 18.47
CA LEU A 70 -10.99 2.71 18.86
C LEU A 70 -10.34 1.80 17.80
N ALA A 71 -11.07 1.39 16.77
CA ALA A 71 -10.56 0.49 15.74
C ALA A 71 -9.36 1.09 15.00
N HIS A 72 -9.42 2.38 14.67
CA HIS A 72 -8.33 3.07 13.97
C HIS A 72 -7.02 3.07 14.78
N VAL A 73 -7.07 3.24 16.10
CA VAL A 73 -5.90 3.17 16.97
C VAL A 73 -5.39 1.74 17.06
N ARG A 74 -6.29 0.79 17.35
CA ARG A 74 -5.93 -0.62 17.50
C ARG A 74 -5.33 -1.20 16.23
N TRP A 75 -5.95 -0.97 15.08
CA TRP A 75 -5.44 -1.48 13.80
C TRP A 75 -4.12 -0.80 13.40
N GLY A 76 -4.01 0.53 13.62
CA GLY A 76 -2.77 1.27 13.36
C GLY A 76 -1.59 0.77 14.18
N GLN A 77 -1.82 0.37 15.44
CA GLN A 77 -0.78 -0.12 16.34
C GLN A 77 -0.46 -1.61 16.16
N GLN A 78 -1.43 -2.42 15.71
CA GLN A 78 -1.27 -3.86 15.55
C GLN A 78 -0.87 -4.29 14.13
N ALA A 79 -0.92 -3.38 13.17
CA ALA A 79 -0.53 -3.69 11.80
C ALA A 79 0.96 -3.99 11.70
N ASP A 80 1.32 -5.01 10.93
CA ASP A 80 2.70 -5.25 10.48
C ASP A 80 3.06 -4.31 9.32
N LEU A 81 2.04 -3.91 8.52
CA LEU A 81 2.19 -3.05 7.37
C LEU A 81 0.87 -2.35 7.06
N ILE A 82 0.96 -1.09 6.63
CA ILE A 82 -0.16 -0.36 6.06
C ILE A 82 0.11 -0.09 4.59
N LEU A 83 -0.80 -0.51 3.73
CA LEU A 83 -0.81 -0.21 2.30
C LEU A 83 -1.91 0.78 2.00
N VAL A 84 -1.63 1.85 1.31
CA VAL A 84 -2.64 2.79 0.83
C VAL A 84 -2.67 2.76 -0.70
N ALA A 85 -3.71 2.20 -1.23
CA ALA A 85 -3.93 2.02 -2.67
C ALA A 85 -5.42 2.16 -3.02
N PRO A 86 -5.79 3.12 -3.84
CA PRO A 86 -4.98 4.24 -4.30
C PRO A 86 -4.69 5.25 -3.19
N ALA A 87 -3.59 5.99 -3.30
CA ALA A 87 -3.32 7.19 -2.53
C ALA A 87 -3.57 8.43 -3.41
N THR A 88 -4.68 9.11 -3.20
CA THR A 88 -5.05 10.32 -3.96
C THR A 88 -4.25 11.53 -3.50
N ALA A 89 -4.15 12.56 -4.34
CA ALA A 89 -3.49 13.82 -4.00
C ALA A 89 -4.05 14.44 -2.70
N GLN A 90 -5.37 14.36 -2.49
CA GLN A 90 -6.02 14.85 -1.28
C GLN A 90 -5.53 14.08 -0.03
N LEU A 91 -5.52 12.75 -0.09
CA LEU A 91 -5.06 11.93 1.03
C LEU A 91 -3.58 12.21 1.34
N ILE A 92 -2.73 12.28 0.32
CA ILE A 92 -1.31 12.61 0.43
C ILE A 92 -1.12 13.97 1.11
N ALA A 93 -1.90 14.98 0.72
CA ALA A 93 -1.84 16.30 1.33
C ALA A 93 -2.25 16.28 2.81
N ARG A 94 -3.34 15.57 3.15
CA ARG A 94 -3.80 15.39 4.54
C ARG A 94 -2.75 14.71 5.41
N MET A 95 -2.15 13.63 4.92
CA MET A 95 -1.07 12.92 5.61
C MET A 95 0.14 13.82 5.84
N ALA A 96 0.55 14.60 4.83
CA ALA A 96 1.68 15.53 4.95
C ALA A 96 1.45 16.62 6.00
N GLN A 97 0.20 17.06 6.17
CA GLN A 97 -0.21 18.06 7.16
C GLN A 97 -0.60 17.47 8.52
N GLY A 98 -0.70 16.14 8.66
CA GLY A 98 -1.12 15.49 9.91
C GLY A 98 -2.62 15.65 10.20
N LEU A 99 -3.45 15.83 9.19
CA LEU A 99 -4.91 15.91 9.35
C LEU A 99 -5.49 14.51 9.56
N ALA A 100 -6.38 14.37 10.56
CA ALA A 100 -6.94 13.09 11.01
C ALA A 100 -8.46 13.20 11.21
N ASP A 101 -9.16 13.62 10.17
CA ASP A 101 -10.59 13.92 10.18
C ASP A 101 -11.47 12.80 9.60
N ASP A 102 -10.88 11.68 9.19
CA ASP A 102 -11.58 10.44 8.82
C ASP A 102 -10.85 9.20 9.39
N ALA A 103 -11.50 8.03 9.27
CA ALA A 103 -10.98 6.79 9.83
C ALA A 103 -9.59 6.40 9.28
N LEU A 104 -9.35 6.63 7.98
CA LEU A 104 -8.08 6.30 7.34
C LEU A 104 -6.96 7.24 7.80
N THR A 105 -7.18 8.54 7.77
CA THR A 105 -6.18 9.53 8.19
C THR A 105 -5.88 9.44 9.69
N ALA A 106 -6.88 9.17 10.53
CA ALA A 106 -6.69 8.94 11.96
C ALA A 106 -5.86 7.67 12.22
N LEU A 107 -6.14 6.57 11.50
CA LEU A 107 -5.36 5.34 11.58
C LEU A 107 -3.91 5.57 11.16
N LEU A 108 -3.68 6.26 10.05
CA LEU A 108 -2.34 6.56 9.54
C LEU A 108 -1.52 7.40 10.52
N LEU A 109 -2.17 8.36 11.20
CA LEU A 109 -1.51 9.19 12.20
C LEU A 109 -1.22 8.43 13.51
N ALA A 110 -2.07 7.46 13.87
CA ALA A 110 -1.90 6.64 15.08
C ALA A 110 -0.94 5.46 14.90
N SER A 111 -0.48 5.19 13.68
CA SER A 111 0.30 4.00 13.37
C SER A 111 1.80 4.18 13.59
N THR A 112 2.43 3.11 14.08
CA THR A 112 3.89 2.94 14.11
C THR A 112 4.38 1.92 13.05
N ALA A 113 3.46 1.28 12.35
CA ALA A 113 3.79 0.32 11.29
C ALA A 113 4.40 1.01 10.06
N PRO A 114 5.22 0.32 9.27
CA PRO A 114 5.67 0.81 7.98
C PRO A 114 4.48 1.08 7.06
N ILE A 115 4.53 2.22 6.35
CA ILE A 115 3.49 2.63 5.42
C ILE A 115 4.03 2.63 3.99
N VAL A 116 3.24 2.07 3.08
CA VAL A 116 3.49 2.11 1.63
C VAL A 116 2.31 2.80 0.95
N LEU A 117 2.59 3.82 0.15
CA LEU A 117 1.60 4.55 -0.64
C LEU A 117 1.73 4.18 -2.12
N ALA A 118 0.60 3.91 -2.77
CA ALA A 118 0.49 3.77 -4.22
C ALA A 118 -0.28 4.97 -4.79
N PRO A 119 0.41 6.06 -5.18
CA PRO A 119 -0.24 7.26 -5.72
C PRO A 119 -1.03 6.95 -7.00
N ALA A 120 -2.20 7.59 -7.13
CA ALA A 120 -3.04 7.53 -8.33
C ALA A 120 -3.80 8.85 -8.48
N MET A 121 -3.56 9.54 -9.57
CA MET A 121 -4.19 10.82 -9.90
C MET A 121 -3.92 11.18 -11.36
N ASN A 122 -4.58 12.21 -11.85
CA ASN A 122 -4.22 12.82 -13.13
C ASN A 122 -2.74 13.25 -13.12
N ASP A 123 -2.07 13.21 -14.27
CA ASP A 123 -0.65 13.50 -14.42
C ASP A 123 -0.26 14.94 -14.08
N GLU A 124 -1.11 15.92 -14.40
CA GLU A 124 -0.91 17.31 -13.98
C GLU A 124 -1.01 17.48 -12.46
N MET A 125 -1.96 16.76 -11.82
CA MET A 125 -2.06 16.73 -10.36
C MET A 125 -0.81 16.12 -9.73
N PHE A 126 -0.23 15.09 -10.35
CA PHE A 126 1.01 14.49 -9.87
C PHE A 126 2.22 15.40 -10.08
N ALA A 127 2.28 16.11 -11.22
CA ALA A 127 3.34 17.07 -11.52
C ALA A 127 3.25 18.36 -10.68
N HIS A 128 2.08 18.64 -10.09
CA HIS A 128 1.86 19.88 -9.33
C HIS A 128 2.89 20.05 -8.20
N PRO A 129 3.51 21.24 -8.06
CA PRO A 129 4.57 21.47 -7.05
C PRO A 129 4.16 21.09 -5.63
N GLN A 130 2.89 21.36 -5.24
CA GLN A 130 2.42 21.01 -3.91
C GLN A 130 2.30 19.49 -3.70
N THR A 131 1.87 18.74 -4.71
CA THR A 131 1.82 17.26 -4.63
C THR A 131 3.23 16.69 -4.46
N ARG A 132 4.18 17.21 -5.22
CA ARG A 132 5.60 16.82 -5.10
C ARG A 132 6.18 17.13 -3.74
N ALA A 133 5.91 18.35 -3.21
CA ALA A 133 6.36 18.75 -1.87
C ALA A 133 5.76 17.85 -0.79
N ASN A 134 4.47 17.53 -0.86
CA ASN A 134 3.81 16.62 0.07
C ASN A 134 4.42 15.22 0.03
N LEU A 135 4.68 14.67 -1.17
CA LEU A 135 5.33 13.37 -1.34
C LEU A 135 6.77 13.37 -0.81
N ALA A 136 7.52 14.45 -1.01
CA ALA A 136 8.87 14.59 -0.46
C ALA A 136 8.85 14.57 1.07
N CYS A 137 7.97 15.36 1.68
CA CYS A 137 7.76 15.38 3.13
C CYS A 137 7.43 13.99 3.69
N LEU A 138 6.55 13.23 3.02
CA LEU A 138 6.20 11.88 3.47
C LEU A 138 7.36 10.90 3.33
N ARG A 139 8.19 11.01 2.26
CA ARG A 139 9.42 10.21 2.11
C ARG A 139 10.42 10.49 3.22
N GLU A 140 10.65 11.74 3.58
CA GLU A 140 11.51 12.15 4.68
C GLU A 140 11.06 11.58 6.03
N ARG A 141 9.75 11.34 6.19
CA ARG A 141 9.17 10.66 7.35
C ARG A 141 9.24 9.13 7.26
N GLY A 142 9.92 8.56 6.27
CA GLY A 142 10.13 7.12 6.12
C GLY A 142 8.97 6.38 5.44
N ILE A 143 7.98 7.09 4.87
CA ILE A 143 6.90 6.50 4.11
C ILE A 143 7.40 6.07 2.74
N SER A 144 7.16 4.82 2.39
CA SER A 144 7.56 4.23 1.12
C SER A 144 6.53 4.54 0.03
N ILE A 145 6.98 4.86 -1.18
CA ILE A 145 6.08 5.22 -2.29
C ILE A 145 6.38 4.32 -3.47
N VAL A 146 5.34 3.67 -4.02
CA VAL A 146 5.41 2.82 -5.20
C VAL A 146 4.64 3.43 -6.36
N GLY A 147 5.33 3.73 -7.44
CA GLY A 147 4.77 4.47 -8.57
C GLY A 147 4.66 5.98 -8.31
N PRO A 148 3.71 6.68 -9.00
CA PRO A 148 2.84 6.14 -10.04
C PRO A 148 3.58 5.82 -11.33
N GLU A 149 2.94 5.02 -12.19
CA GLU A 149 3.46 4.63 -13.50
C GLU A 149 2.92 5.55 -14.60
N THR A 150 3.59 5.53 -15.76
CA THR A 150 3.06 6.08 -17.02
C THR A 150 2.04 5.12 -17.62
N GLY A 151 1.09 5.64 -18.39
CA GLY A 151 0.12 4.84 -19.11
C GLY A 151 -1.24 5.51 -19.20
N ALA A 152 -2.22 4.79 -19.72
CA ALA A 152 -3.57 5.32 -19.86
C ALA A 152 -4.18 5.72 -18.52
N LEU A 153 -4.70 6.93 -18.46
CA LEU A 153 -5.48 7.51 -17.38
C LEU A 153 -6.98 7.50 -17.76
N ALA A 154 -7.85 7.92 -16.86
CA ALA A 154 -9.29 7.98 -17.14
C ALA A 154 -9.62 8.96 -18.27
N GLU A 155 -8.80 9.99 -18.43
CA GLU A 155 -8.94 11.03 -19.47
C GLU A 155 -8.34 10.62 -20.82
N GLY A 156 -7.60 9.51 -20.87
CA GLY A 156 -6.96 9.01 -22.09
C GLY A 156 -5.49 8.61 -21.90
N PRO A 157 -4.78 8.39 -23.02
CA PRO A 157 -3.35 8.08 -22.99
C PRO A 157 -2.54 9.22 -22.38
N SER A 158 -1.56 8.89 -21.53
CA SER A 158 -0.58 9.83 -21.02
C SER A 158 0.81 9.21 -21.05
N ASP A 159 1.81 10.00 -21.42
CA ASP A 159 3.24 9.67 -21.37
C ASP A 159 3.89 10.10 -20.05
N ARG A 160 3.08 10.65 -19.13
CA ARG A 160 3.51 11.16 -17.82
C ARG A 160 3.00 10.28 -16.69
N PRO A 161 3.67 10.27 -15.52
CA PRO A 161 3.25 9.47 -14.37
C PRO A 161 1.94 9.99 -13.76
N GLY A 162 1.04 9.09 -13.43
CA GLY A 162 -0.24 9.38 -12.77
C GLY A 162 -1.02 8.10 -12.45
N ARG A 163 -0.76 7.05 -13.25
CA ARG A 163 -1.44 5.77 -13.13
C ARG A 163 -0.93 4.98 -11.93
N MET A 164 -1.86 4.46 -11.10
CA MET A 164 -1.49 3.56 -10.00
C MET A 164 -0.75 2.33 -10.52
N SER A 165 0.35 1.99 -9.86
CA SER A 165 1.09 0.74 -10.11
C SER A 165 0.17 -0.48 -10.06
N GLU A 166 0.53 -1.52 -10.80
CA GLU A 166 -0.26 -2.75 -10.80
C GLU A 166 -0.23 -3.44 -9.43
N PRO A 167 -1.33 -4.11 -9.02
CA PRO A 167 -1.43 -4.77 -7.72
C PRO A 167 -0.26 -5.71 -7.39
N ALA A 168 0.24 -6.44 -8.38
CA ALA A 168 1.40 -7.32 -8.20
C ALA A 168 2.69 -6.54 -7.91
N THR A 169 2.90 -5.39 -8.55
CA THR A 169 4.04 -4.50 -8.29
C THR A 169 3.96 -3.92 -6.88
N ILE A 170 2.76 -3.50 -6.45
CA ILE A 170 2.53 -2.99 -5.09
C ILE A 170 2.81 -4.09 -4.06
N LEU A 171 2.31 -5.31 -4.28
CA LEU A 171 2.54 -6.46 -3.40
C LEU A 171 4.03 -6.79 -3.27
N ALA A 172 4.77 -6.81 -4.38
CA ALA A 172 6.21 -7.07 -4.37
C ALA A 172 6.99 -5.98 -3.62
N HIS A 173 6.61 -4.71 -3.80
CA HIS A 173 7.21 -3.59 -3.06
C HIS A 173 6.92 -3.67 -1.55
N ALA A 174 5.70 -4.00 -1.19
CA ALA A 174 5.27 -4.21 0.18
C ALA A 174 6.01 -5.36 0.86
N ALA A 175 6.22 -6.48 0.14
CA ALA A 175 7.02 -7.61 0.63
C ALA A 175 8.46 -7.20 0.96
N ARG A 176 9.10 -6.43 0.08
CA ARG A 176 10.44 -5.87 0.34
C ARG A 176 10.44 -4.99 1.58
N ARG A 177 9.43 -4.14 1.76
CA ARG A 177 9.35 -3.24 2.92
C ARG A 177 9.18 -4.00 4.23
N LEU A 178 8.43 -5.12 4.24
CA LEU A 178 8.29 -6.01 5.39
C LEU A 178 9.58 -6.77 5.74
N SER A 179 10.43 -7.07 4.75
CA SER A 179 11.70 -7.80 4.96
C SER A 179 12.87 -6.89 5.36
N MET A 180 12.72 -5.56 5.31
CA MET A 180 13.76 -4.63 5.76
C MET A 180 13.98 -4.78 7.28
N GLY A 181 15.25 -4.89 7.68
CA GLY A 181 15.65 -5.20 9.07
C GLY A 181 15.70 -6.69 9.38
N GLY A 182 15.39 -7.57 8.43
CA GLY A 182 15.57 -9.03 8.57
C GLY A 182 17.04 -9.46 8.43
N PRO A 183 17.34 -10.77 8.63
CA PRO A 183 18.72 -11.29 8.62
C PRO A 183 19.45 -11.10 7.28
N LEU A 184 18.71 -10.82 6.21
CA LEU A 184 19.25 -10.55 4.87
C LEU A 184 19.31 -9.04 4.54
N ASP A 185 18.88 -8.16 5.44
CA ASP A 185 18.91 -6.73 5.19
C ASP A 185 20.36 -6.23 5.01
N GLY A 186 20.57 -5.40 3.98
CA GLY A 186 21.91 -4.94 3.59
C GLY A 186 22.79 -5.99 2.92
N LYS A 187 22.36 -7.25 2.78
CA LYS A 187 23.08 -8.30 2.06
C LYS A 187 22.86 -8.18 0.56
N ARG A 188 23.94 -8.30 -0.19
CA ARG A 188 23.92 -8.30 -1.66
C ARG A 188 24.23 -9.68 -2.18
N VAL A 189 23.25 -10.31 -2.83
CA VAL A 189 23.44 -11.56 -3.54
C VAL A 189 23.71 -11.25 -5.01
N VAL A 190 24.86 -11.69 -5.52
CA VAL A 190 25.23 -11.57 -6.94
C VAL A 190 25.10 -12.95 -7.57
N VAL A 191 24.17 -13.08 -8.50
CA VAL A 191 23.96 -14.32 -9.24
C VAL A 191 24.41 -14.11 -10.69
N PRO A 192 25.23 -14.98 -11.27
CA PRO A 192 25.61 -14.92 -12.67
C PRO A 192 24.39 -14.99 -13.59
N LEU A 193 24.49 -14.35 -14.76
CA LEU A 193 23.41 -14.39 -15.75
C LEU A 193 23.25 -15.81 -16.27
N GLN A 194 22.18 -16.48 -15.93
CA GLN A 194 21.86 -17.87 -16.28
C GLN A 194 20.38 -17.99 -16.65
N ASP A 195 19.94 -19.20 -17.01
CA ASP A 195 18.51 -19.44 -17.18
C ASP A 195 17.73 -19.28 -15.85
N LYS A 196 16.41 -19.07 -15.93
CA LYS A 196 15.57 -18.75 -14.77
C LYS A 196 15.62 -19.79 -13.63
N ARG A 197 15.82 -21.09 -13.96
CA ARG A 197 15.90 -22.17 -12.98
C ARG A 197 17.22 -22.15 -12.24
N ALA A 198 18.34 -22.00 -13.00
CA ALA A 198 19.67 -21.90 -12.43
C ALA A 198 19.83 -20.66 -11.54
N VAL A 199 19.24 -19.50 -11.94
CA VAL A 199 19.20 -18.28 -11.13
C VAL A 199 18.44 -18.51 -9.83
N ALA A 200 17.28 -19.18 -9.87
CA ALA A 200 16.50 -19.47 -8.68
C ALA A 200 17.25 -20.38 -7.69
N GLY A 201 17.92 -21.43 -8.19
CA GLY A 201 18.77 -22.30 -7.38
C GLY A 201 19.91 -21.54 -6.71
N ALA A 202 20.67 -20.77 -7.48
CA ALA A 202 21.80 -20.00 -6.97
C ALA A 202 21.38 -18.93 -5.92
N ILE A 203 20.19 -18.36 -6.04
CA ILE A 203 19.65 -17.45 -5.01
C ILE A 203 19.35 -18.22 -3.73
N LEU A 204 18.71 -19.40 -3.81
CA LEU A 204 18.40 -20.21 -2.64
C LEU A 204 19.67 -20.64 -1.90
N ASP A 205 20.67 -21.15 -2.61
CA ASP A 205 21.96 -21.56 -2.04
C ASP A 205 22.67 -20.39 -1.35
N ALA A 206 22.66 -19.20 -1.98
CA ALA A 206 23.26 -18.00 -1.40
C ALA A 206 22.52 -17.52 -0.15
N VAL A 207 21.19 -17.64 -0.12
CA VAL A 207 20.37 -17.31 1.06
C VAL A 207 20.65 -18.27 2.20
N GLU A 208 20.72 -19.58 1.93
CA GLU A 208 21.06 -20.59 2.95
C GLU A 208 22.43 -20.34 3.56
N GLN A 209 23.44 -20.01 2.74
CA GLN A 209 24.79 -19.66 3.22
C GLN A 209 24.83 -18.39 4.08
N LEU A 210 23.92 -17.46 3.87
CA LEU A 210 23.84 -16.19 4.65
C LEU A 210 23.07 -16.34 5.98
N LEU A 211 22.25 -17.38 6.08
CA LEU A 211 21.41 -17.66 7.25
C LEU A 211 22.01 -18.73 8.18
N GLY A 212 22.96 -19.57 7.69
CA GLY A 212 23.67 -20.58 8.49
C GLY A 212 24.84 -19.99 9.23
#